data_36f6b8319565f05e8c0febf0dcf5ce0a
#
_entry.id   36f6b8319565f05e8c0febf0dcf5ce0a
#
_cell.length_a   1.000
_cell.length_b   1.000
_cell.length_c   1.000
_cell.angle_alpha   90.00
_cell.angle_beta   90.00
_cell.angle_gamma   90.00
#
_symmetry.space_group_name_H-M   'P 1'
#
loop_
_entity.id
_entity.type
_entity.pdbx_description
1 polymer ?
#
loop_
_entity_poly.entity_id
_entity_poly.type
_entity_poly.pdbx_seq_one_letter_code
_entity_poly.pdbx_strand_id
1 'polypeptide(L)'
;MTDEHLDRLVRDADPYRPDVIGHLDGAQQTLLEEIMSVPTLQRVLEPPPPHPTTPRSIVRRSVGALAAAALFAGILAVPAMLPDHRDDRQAVPAGTPIVYSAAAIKAAEENPRLLINQPGWTVTTVYGFAKQQGTIAFRNGQAELEMNWYPADAYDDFYADRLRASKPEPVTIDSWSGHLFTYSAGDFAVTLRPRDGVFVELRTRSRWTRDTFERLLTDVVRVDARTWLAALPAEVVTPDRVAAEAAIALADVPLPPRFDIAALGHIGINDPYQFGTEVTGSVGCAWVSEWLRAKRIGDDAALKQASDALLSSHKWRVLHQMNDKGDWPEVFWGIADKVAAGTPPTGYVQALGCD
;
A
#
# COMPACT_ATOMS: atom_id res chain seq x y z
N MET A 1 32.77 30.73 -24.65
CA MET A 1 32.83 30.06 -23.33
C MET A 1 33.65 28.80 -23.59
N THR A 2 34.81 28.66 -22.98
CA THR A 2 35.72 27.51 -23.23
C THR A 2 35.27 26.33 -22.39
N ASP A 3 35.51 25.09 -22.85
CA ASP A 3 35.16 23.84 -22.14
C ASP A 3 35.70 23.84 -20.71
N GLU A 4 36.92 24.39 -20.49
CA GLU A 4 37.48 24.54 -19.14
C GLU A 4 36.66 25.44 -18.19
N HIS A 5 35.92 26.41 -18.72
CA HIS A 5 35.06 27.29 -17.91
C HIS A 5 33.78 26.56 -17.52
N LEU A 6 33.24 25.71 -18.39
CA LEU A 6 32.08 24.87 -18.12
C LEU A 6 32.40 23.80 -17.10
N ASP A 7 33.55 23.13 -17.24
CA ASP A 7 34.03 22.11 -16.29
C ASP A 7 34.27 22.68 -14.89
N ARG A 8 34.69 23.95 -14.81
CA ARG A 8 34.85 24.62 -13.52
C ARG A 8 33.50 24.93 -12.87
N LEU A 9 32.52 25.41 -13.66
CA LEU A 9 31.17 25.70 -13.15
C LEU A 9 30.44 24.41 -12.69
N VAL A 10 30.59 23.30 -13.42
CA VAL A 10 30.04 22.00 -13.03
C VAL A 10 30.69 21.49 -11.75
N ARG A 11 32.02 21.59 -11.63
CA ARG A 11 32.75 21.18 -10.46
C ARG A 11 32.43 22.08 -9.24
N ASP A 12 32.16 23.36 -9.47
CA ASP A 12 31.79 24.32 -8.41
C ASP A 12 30.31 24.16 -7.98
N ALA A 13 29.48 23.55 -8.79
CA ALA A 13 28.07 23.23 -8.50
C ALA A 13 27.86 21.82 -7.93
N ASP A 14 28.90 20.98 -7.87
CA ASP A 14 28.82 19.63 -7.33
C ASP A 14 28.62 19.64 -5.80
N PRO A 15 27.46 19.19 -5.28
CA PRO A 15 27.23 19.14 -3.83
C PRO A 15 28.05 18.05 -3.11
N TYR A 16 28.71 17.15 -3.85
CA TYR A 16 29.50 16.04 -3.30
C TYR A 16 31.02 16.31 -3.32
N ARG A 17 31.41 17.58 -3.16
CA ARG A 17 32.84 17.90 -3.03
C ARG A 17 33.47 17.21 -1.80
N PRO A 18 34.75 16.76 -1.90
CA PRO A 18 35.43 16.13 -0.78
C PRO A 18 35.50 16.98 0.49
N ASP A 19 35.53 18.31 0.35
CA ASP A 19 35.51 19.28 1.46
C ASP A 19 34.13 19.39 2.14
N VAL A 20 33.03 19.17 1.40
CA VAL A 20 31.67 19.10 1.94
C VAL A 20 31.43 17.76 2.62
N ILE A 21 31.91 16.66 2.03
CA ILE A 21 31.81 15.30 2.60
C ILE A 21 32.59 15.20 3.90
N GLY A 22 33.76 15.86 4.01
CA GLY A 22 34.54 15.90 5.26
C GLY A 22 33.84 16.60 6.42
N HIS A 23 32.87 17.48 6.15
CA HIS A 23 31.98 18.06 7.18
C HIS A 23 30.82 17.20 7.60
N LEU A 24 30.53 16.12 6.85
CA LEU A 24 29.51 15.14 7.17
C LEU A 24 30.06 13.96 7.98
N ASP A 25 31.38 13.90 8.18
CA ASP A 25 32.00 12.91 9.10
C ASP A 25 31.50 13.17 10.52
N GLY A 26 30.64 12.27 11.00
CA GLY A 26 29.93 12.39 12.28
C GLY A 26 28.45 12.79 12.16
N ALA A 27 27.99 13.41 11.09
CA ALA A 27 26.59 13.78 10.93
C ALA A 27 25.67 12.53 10.91
N GLN A 28 26.15 11.44 10.33
CA GLN A 28 25.46 10.16 10.33
C GLN A 28 25.36 9.57 11.74
N GLN A 29 26.40 9.70 12.54
CA GLN A 29 26.45 9.25 13.94
C GLN A 29 25.58 10.14 14.83
N THR A 30 25.62 11.45 14.63
CA THR A 30 24.77 12.42 15.34
C THR A 30 23.29 12.20 15.03
N LEU A 31 22.93 11.94 13.77
CA LEU A 31 21.57 11.62 13.36
C LEU A 31 21.09 10.27 13.96
N LEU A 32 21.99 9.28 14.02
CA LEU A 32 21.70 7.99 14.64
C LEU A 32 21.49 8.14 16.16
N GLU A 33 22.30 8.94 16.83
CA GLU A 33 22.17 9.26 18.25
C GLU A 33 20.90 10.08 18.53
N GLU A 34 20.52 10.99 17.65
CA GLU A 34 19.28 11.77 17.75
C GLU A 34 18.05 10.87 17.57
N ILE A 35 18.05 9.96 16.60
CA ILE A 35 16.98 8.95 16.40
C ILE A 35 16.91 8.00 17.60
N MET A 36 18.05 7.59 18.16
CA MET A 36 18.09 6.68 19.30
C MET A 36 17.78 7.37 20.64
N SER A 37 17.94 8.69 20.73
CA SER A 37 17.65 9.49 21.92
C SER A 37 16.23 10.04 21.98
N VAL A 38 15.42 9.87 20.93
CA VAL A 38 13.99 10.17 21.01
C VAL A 38 13.38 9.22 22.05
N PRO A 39 12.90 9.73 23.21
CA PRO A 39 12.32 8.85 24.23
C PRO A 39 11.13 8.16 23.59
N THR A 40 11.19 6.84 23.54
CA THR A 40 10.02 6.01 23.24
C THR A 40 8.93 6.50 24.16
N LEU A 41 7.87 7.09 23.62
CA LEU A 41 6.69 7.47 24.39
C LEU A 41 6.10 6.18 24.97
N GLN A 42 6.66 5.73 26.08
CA GLN A 42 5.96 4.85 27.00
C GLN A 42 4.75 5.64 27.45
N ARG A 43 3.61 5.30 26.86
CA ARG A 43 2.30 5.71 27.37
C ARG A 43 2.18 5.15 28.77
N VAL A 44 2.62 5.93 29.74
CA VAL A 44 2.32 5.69 31.15
C VAL A 44 0.80 5.81 31.26
N LEU A 45 0.15 4.69 31.37
CA LEU A 45 -1.25 4.61 31.82
C LEU A 45 -1.24 5.01 33.28
N GLU A 46 -1.34 6.32 33.56
CA GLU A 46 -1.68 6.82 34.87
C GLU A 46 -3.12 6.42 35.17
N PRO A 47 -3.39 5.72 36.27
CA PRO A 47 -4.77 5.42 36.66
C PRO A 47 -5.48 6.74 36.98
N PRO A 48 -6.75 6.92 36.55
CA PRO A 48 -7.48 8.15 36.85
C PRO A 48 -7.66 8.32 38.38
N PRO A 49 -7.59 9.58 38.88
CA PRO A 49 -7.79 9.85 40.30
C PRO A 49 -9.20 9.46 40.73
N PRO A 50 -9.38 9.00 42.00
CA PRO A 50 -10.68 8.58 42.50
C PRO A 50 -11.63 9.78 42.61
N HIS A 51 -12.78 9.68 41.96
CA HIS A 51 -13.86 10.66 42.07
C HIS A 51 -14.56 10.53 43.45
N PRO A 52 -14.88 11.67 44.09
CA PRO A 52 -15.63 11.64 45.37
C PRO A 52 -17.07 11.20 45.11
N THR A 53 -17.47 10.20 45.87
CA THR A 53 -18.84 9.70 45.95
C THR A 53 -19.75 10.68 46.67
N THR A 54 -20.76 11.21 46.00
CA THR A 54 -21.96 11.77 46.66
C THR A 54 -23.20 11.04 46.13
N PRO A 55 -24.10 10.62 47.06
CA PRO A 55 -25.27 9.85 46.70
C PRO A 55 -26.44 10.81 46.33
N ARG A 56 -27.08 10.59 45.20
CA ARG A 56 -28.42 11.14 44.98
C ARG A 56 -29.28 10.25 44.08
N SER A 57 -30.23 9.66 44.79
CA SER A 57 -31.65 9.41 44.50
C SER A 57 -32.09 8.97 43.10
N ILE A 58 -32.68 7.81 43.13
CA ILE A 58 -33.53 7.10 42.20
C ILE A 58 -34.70 7.98 41.71
N VAL A 59 -34.84 8.13 40.41
CA VAL A 59 -36.14 8.32 39.76
C VAL A 59 -36.23 7.39 38.54
N ARG A 60 -37.13 6.40 38.73
CA ARG A 60 -37.64 5.54 37.64
C ARG A 60 -38.45 6.38 36.67
N ARG A 61 -38.17 6.26 35.38
CA ARG A 61 -39.18 6.35 34.31
C ARG A 61 -38.80 5.38 33.18
N SER A 62 -39.62 4.36 33.10
CA SER A 62 -39.78 3.44 32.00
C SER A 62 -40.40 4.19 30.81
N VAL A 63 -39.99 3.89 29.58
CA VAL A 63 -40.83 3.62 28.40
C VAL A 63 -39.92 3.49 27.15
N GLY A 64 -40.09 2.39 26.43
CA GLY A 64 -40.09 2.36 24.98
C GLY A 64 -38.96 1.51 24.36
N ALA A 65 -39.18 0.20 24.31
CA ALA A 65 -38.46 -0.69 23.40
C ALA A 65 -38.88 -0.40 21.95
N LEU A 66 -37.90 -0.14 21.07
CA LEU A 66 -38.02 -0.45 19.65
C LEU A 66 -36.77 -1.20 19.24
N ALA A 67 -36.93 -2.52 19.13
CA ALA A 67 -35.96 -3.41 18.57
C ALA A 67 -35.86 -3.17 17.05
N ALA A 68 -34.78 -2.59 16.58
CA ALA A 68 -34.37 -2.69 15.19
C ALA A 68 -33.41 -3.88 15.09
N ALA A 69 -33.94 -5.01 14.66
CA ALA A 69 -33.15 -6.18 14.29
C ALA A 69 -32.40 -5.87 13.00
N ALA A 70 -31.14 -5.48 13.11
CA ALA A 70 -30.21 -5.49 11.99
C ALA A 70 -29.80 -6.93 11.78
N LEU A 71 -30.35 -7.54 10.74
CA LEU A 71 -29.87 -8.83 10.22
C LEU A 71 -28.48 -8.61 9.63
N PHE A 72 -27.46 -8.89 10.42
CA PHE A 72 -26.13 -9.15 9.89
C PHE A 72 -26.18 -10.51 9.20
N ALA A 73 -26.30 -10.49 7.88
CA ALA A 73 -25.99 -11.65 7.05
C ALA A 73 -24.48 -11.89 7.19
N GLY A 74 -24.11 -12.81 8.07
CA GLY A 74 -22.75 -13.32 8.16
C GLY A 74 -22.38 -13.98 6.86
N ILE A 75 -21.50 -13.35 6.10
CA ILE A 75 -20.84 -14.02 4.99
C ILE A 75 -19.84 -14.99 5.63
N LEU A 76 -20.22 -16.26 5.66
CA LEU A 76 -19.31 -17.35 5.97
C LEU A 76 -18.20 -17.34 4.93
N ALA A 77 -16.99 -16.99 5.33
CA ALA A 77 -15.80 -17.22 4.54
C ALA A 77 -15.72 -18.74 4.26
N VAL A 78 -15.98 -19.12 3.04
CA VAL A 78 -15.77 -20.49 2.58
C VAL A 78 -14.27 -20.64 2.34
N PRO A 79 -13.56 -21.49 3.10
CA PRO A 79 -12.16 -21.78 2.79
C PRO A 79 -12.11 -22.45 1.42
N ALA A 80 -11.41 -21.83 0.47
CA ALA A 80 -11.11 -22.45 -0.81
C ALA A 80 -10.17 -23.63 -0.56
N MET A 81 -10.72 -24.83 -0.41
CA MET A 81 -9.95 -26.06 -0.43
C MET A 81 -9.58 -26.36 -1.87
N LEU A 82 -8.29 -26.44 -2.16
CA LEU A 82 -7.79 -27.05 -3.38
C LEU A 82 -8.24 -28.51 -3.43
N PRO A 83 -8.72 -29.06 -4.57
CA PRO A 83 -9.16 -30.42 -4.64
C PRO A 83 -7.98 -31.37 -4.52
N ASP A 84 -7.89 -32.07 -3.40
CA ASP A 84 -7.09 -33.30 -3.29
C ASP A 84 -7.89 -34.41 -3.97
N HIS A 85 -7.28 -35.11 -4.91
CA HIS A 85 -7.87 -36.26 -5.59
C HIS A 85 -8.00 -37.43 -4.62
N ARG A 86 -9.18 -37.58 -4.01
CA ARG A 86 -9.75 -38.89 -3.59
C ARG A 86 -11.19 -38.75 -3.07
N ASP A 87 -12.07 -39.46 -3.79
CA ASP A 87 -13.32 -40.10 -3.39
C ASP A 87 -14.47 -39.34 -2.72
N ASP A 88 -15.57 -39.30 -3.46
CA ASP A 88 -16.99 -39.34 -3.08
C ASP A 88 -17.38 -38.88 -1.66
N ARG A 89 -17.89 -37.63 -1.55
CA ARG A 89 -19.00 -37.30 -0.63
C ARG A 89 -19.67 -35.98 -1.01
N GLN A 90 -20.98 -36.11 -1.27
CA GLN A 90 -22.05 -35.09 -1.25
C GLN A 90 -21.69 -33.66 -1.68
N ALA A 91 -22.17 -33.32 -2.87
CA ALA A 91 -22.15 -31.99 -3.44
C ALA A 91 -22.86 -30.98 -2.51
N VAL A 92 -22.07 -30.07 -1.90
CA VAL A 92 -22.59 -28.79 -1.44
C VAL A 92 -23.08 -28.04 -2.68
N PRO A 93 -24.28 -27.40 -2.69
CA PRO A 93 -24.75 -26.67 -3.85
C PRO A 93 -23.68 -25.66 -4.27
N ALA A 94 -23.15 -25.85 -5.47
CA ALA A 94 -22.15 -24.99 -6.07
C ALA A 94 -22.73 -23.58 -6.15
N GLY A 95 -22.19 -22.66 -5.36
CA GLY A 95 -22.45 -21.24 -5.53
C GLY A 95 -22.18 -20.87 -6.99
N THR A 96 -22.94 -19.93 -7.54
CA THR A 96 -22.74 -19.46 -8.92
C THR A 96 -21.27 -19.18 -9.14
N PRO A 97 -20.59 -19.81 -10.11
CA PRO A 97 -19.16 -19.61 -10.30
C PRO A 97 -18.89 -18.13 -10.57
N ILE A 98 -17.97 -17.53 -9.81
CA ILE A 98 -17.57 -16.14 -10.01
C ILE A 98 -16.93 -16.04 -11.40
N VAL A 99 -17.54 -15.23 -12.26
CA VAL A 99 -17.05 -14.99 -13.63
C VAL A 99 -16.18 -13.73 -13.57
N TYR A 100 -14.87 -13.89 -13.67
CA TYR A 100 -13.94 -12.77 -13.79
C TYR A 100 -13.87 -12.28 -15.23
N SER A 101 -13.77 -10.97 -15.42
CA SER A 101 -13.58 -10.36 -16.74
C SER A 101 -12.22 -10.75 -17.35
N ALA A 102 -12.08 -10.62 -18.66
CA ALA A 102 -10.80 -10.83 -19.34
C ALA A 102 -9.72 -9.84 -18.83
N ALA A 103 -10.12 -8.61 -18.49
CA ALA A 103 -9.22 -7.60 -17.91
C ALA A 103 -8.73 -8.02 -16.52
N ALA A 104 -9.61 -8.53 -15.65
CA ALA A 104 -9.21 -9.00 -14.33
C ALA A 104 -8.27 -10.22 -14.42
N ILE A 105 -8.55 -11.17 -15.31
CA ILE A 105 -7.68 -12.32 -15.56
C ILE A 105 -6.31 -11.87 -16.05
N LYS A 106 -6.26 -10.96 -17.04
CA LYS A 106 -5.00 -10.41 -17.55
C LYS A 106 -4.20 -9.71 -16.46
N ALA A 107 -4.84 -8.86 -15.67
CA ALA A 107 -4.18 -8.17 -14.56
C ALA A 107 -3.64 -9.16 -13.51
N ALA A 108 -4.38 -10.23 -13.23
CA ALA A 108 -3.89 -11.30 -12.35
C ALA A 108 -2.70 -12.05 -12.95
N GLU A 109 -2.69 -12.30 -14.27
CA GLU A 109 -1.58 -12.98 -14.97
C GLU A 109 -0.28 -12.19 -14.94
N GLU A 110 -0.35 -10.87 -14.80
CA GLU A 110 0.81 -9.97 -14.66
C GLU A 110 1.44 -10.05 -13.25
N ASN A 111 0.79 -10.71 -12.28
CA ASN A 111 1.30 -10.89 -10.92
C ASN A 111 1.95 -12.27 -10.74
N PRO A 112 2.83 -12.45 -9.74
CA PRO A 112 3.48 -13.75 -9.48
C PRO A 112 2.51 -14.87 -9.10
N ARG A 113 1.33 -14.56 -8.56
CA ARG A 113 0.25 -15.46 -8.15
C ARG A 113 0.69 -16.55 -7.17
N LEU A 114 1.52 -16.19 -6.22
CA LEU A 114 1.85 -17.07 -5.10
C LEU A 114 0.78 -16.93 -4.01
N LEU A 115 0.35 -18.04 -3.45
CA LEU A 115 -0.54 -18.13 -2.31
C LEU A 115 0.04 -19.08 -1.26
N ILE A 116 -0.43 -18.97 -0.03
CA ILE A 116 -0.09 -19.89 1.06
C ILE A 116 -1.19 -20.95 1.14
N ASN A 117 -0.87 -22.19 0.73
CA ASN A 117 -1.78 -23.33 0.76
C ASN A 117 -1.82 -23.99 2.14
N GLN A 118 -2.14 -23.22 3.17
CA GLN A 118 -2.27 -23.68 4.54
C GLN A 118 -3.53 -23.07 5.18
N PRO A 119 -4.37 -23.85 5.87
CA PRO A 119 -5.58 -23.35 6.52
C PRO A 119 -5.29 -22.20 7.50
N GLY A 120 -6.19 -21.21 7.52
CA GLY A 120 -6.12 -20.06 8.42
C GLY A 120 -5.33 -18.87 7.88
N TRP A 121 -4.59 -19.01 6.78
CA TRP A 121 -3.97 -17.87 6.09
C TRP A 121 -4.98 -17.16 5.20
N THR A 122 -5.01 -15.84 5.30
CA THR A 122 -5.87 -14.96 4.51
C THR A 122 -5.05 -13.83 3.92
N VAL A 123 -5.42 -13.37 2.74
CA VAL A 123 -4.88 -12.14 2.15
C VAL A 123 -5.46 -10.94 2.88
N THR A 124 -4.63 -9.97 3.26
CA THR A 124 -5.05 -8.76 3.98
C THR A 124 -4.79 -7.48 3.20
N THR A 125 -3.79 -7.49 2.32
CA THR A 125 -3.40 -6.33 1.50
C THR A 125 -3.04 -6.84 0.12
N VAL A 126 -3.44 -6.14 -0.92
CA VAL A 126 -2.99 -6.40 -2.29
C VAL A 126 -3.00 -5.12 -3.09
N TYR A 127 -1.88 -4.83 -3.74
CA TYR A 127 -1.80 -3.76 -4.73
C TYR A 127 -0.69 -4.00 -5.75
N GLY A 128 -0.90 -3.49 -6.97
CA GLY A 128 0.10 -3.47 -8.02
C GLY A 128 0.05 -2.11 -8.70
N PHE A 129 1.01 -1.25 -8.41
CA PHE A 129 1.06 0.13 -8.93
C PHE A 129 1.51 0.21 -10.38
N ALA A 130 2.45 -0.64 -10.73
CA ALA A 130 3.04 -0.68 -12.05
C ALA A 130 3.04 -2.12 -12.57
N LYS A 131 3.22 -2.23 -13.87
CA LYS A 131 3.34 -3.51 -14.57
C LYS A 131 4.42 -4.35 -13.97
N GLN A 132 4.73 -4.99 -13.22
CA GLN A 132 5.89 -5.75 -12.68
C GLN A 132 6.27 -5.34 -11.25
N GLN A 133 5.40 -4.59 -10.58
CA GLN A 133 5.64 -4.24 -9.18
C GLN A 133 4.34 -4.33 -8.38
N GLY A 134 4.40 -4.79 -7.15
CA GLY A 134 3.26 -4.83 -6.25
C GLY A 134 3.55 -5.57 -4.95
N THR A 135 2.52 -5.64 -4.12
CA THR A 135 2.58 -6.27 -2.81
C THR A 135 1.33 -7.08 -2.55
N ILE A 136 1.50 -8.21 -1.88
CA ILE A 136 0.42 -8.96 -1.25
C ILE A 136 0.86 -9.34 0.17
N ALA A 137 0.01 -9.10 1.16
CA ALA A 137 0.26 -9.49 2.54
C ALA A 137 -0.70 -10.60 2.97
N PHE A 138 -0.18 -11.51 3.78
CA PHE A 138 -0.91 -12.65 4.31
C PHE A 138 -0.88 -12.62 5.83
N ARG A 139 -1.96 -13.07 6.46
CA ARG A 139 -2.06 -13.16 7.92
C ARG A 139 -2.69 -14.47 8.37
N ASN A 140 -2.15 -15.01 9.46
CA ASN A 140 -2.77 -16.09 10.23
C ASN A 140 -2.57 -15.80 11.73
N GLY A 141 -3.61 -15.34 12.41
CA GLY A 141 -3.53 -14.87 13.79
C GLY A 141 -2.54 -13.72 13.95
N GLN A 142 -1.42 -13.96 14.63
CA GLN A 142 -0.35 -12.98 14.84
C GLN A 142 0.80 -13.11 13.83
N ALA A 143 0.79 -14.14 13.01
CA ALA A 143 1.80 -14.32 11.98
C ALA A 143 1.44 -13.53 10.73
N GLU A 144 2.40 -12.81 10.18
CA GLU A 144 2.28 -12.04 8.95
C GLU A 144 3.43 -12.40 8.02
N LEU A 145 3.11 -12.54 6.73
CA LEU A 145 4.07 -12.67 5.65
C LEU A 145 3.74 -11.63 4.59
N GLU A 146 4.72 -10.90 4.15
CA GLU A 146 4.61 -9.97 3.04
C GLU A 146 5.33 -10.54 1.83
N MET A 147 4.71 -10.45 0.67
CA MET A 147 5.30 -10.77 -0.61
C MET A 147 5.28 -9.52 -1.48
N ASN A 148 6.48 -9.10 -1.87
CA ASN A 148 6.68 -8.00 -2.82
C ASN A 148 7.26 -8.56 -4.11
N TRP A 149 6.88 -7.96 -5.25
CA TRP A 149 7.53 -8.25 -6.52
C TRP A 149 7.98 -6.97 -7.19
N TYR A 150 9.06 -7.08 -7.94
CA TYR A 150 9.76 -5.96 -8.54
C TYR A 150 10.19 -6.32 -9.96
N PRO A 151 10.47 -5.31 -10.83
CA PRO A 151 11.02 -5.54 -12.16
C PRO A 151 12.31 -6.37 -12.10
N ALA A 152 12.46 -7.29 -13.04
CA ALA A 152 13.58 -8.22 -13.08
C ALA A 152 14.96 -7.53 -13.21
N ASP A 153 15.01 -6.36 -13.84
CA ASP A 153 16.24 -5.57 -14.03
C ASP A 153 16.78 -4.96 -12.74
N ALA A 154 15.93 -4.77 -11.71
CA ALA A 154 16.34 -4.32 -10.39
C ALA A 154 16.93 -5.44 -9.51
N TYR A 155 16.95 -6.71 -9.98
CA TYR A 155 17.33 -7.86 -9.16
C TYR A 155 18.76 -7.81 -8.63
N ASP A 156 19.72 -7.47 -9.47
CA ASP A 156 21.14 -7.54 -9.09
C ASP A 156 21.48 -6.54 -7.98
N ASP A 157 20.99 -5.32 -8.06
CA ASP A 157 21.18 -4.29 -7.03
C ASP A 157 20.47 -4.68 -5.74
N PHE A 158 19.23 -5.18 -5.86
CA PHE A 158 18.45 -5.65 -4.73
C PHE A 158 19.14 -6.84 -4.02
N TYR A 159 19.63 -7.80 -4.79
CA TYR A 159 20.34 -8.96 -4.27
C TYR A 159 21.67 -8.57 -3.60
N ALA A 160 22.42 -7.65 -4.20
CA ALA A 160 23.67 -7.15 -3.63
C ALA A 160 23.44 -6.46 -2.27
N ASP A 161 22.33 -5.77 -2.10
CA ASP A 161 21.95 -5.20 -0.81
C ASP A 161 21.68 -6.29 0.25
N ARG A 162 20.99 -7.38 -0.13
CA ARG A 162 20.69 -8.51 0.78
C ARG A 162 21.95 -9.26 1.25
N LEU A 163 23.02 -9.29 0.45
CA LEU A 163 24.31 -9.87 0.84
C LEU A 163 24.93 -9.18 2.05
N ARG A 164 24.53 -7.94 2.36
CA ARG A 164 24.97 -7.22 3.57
C ARG A 164 24.32 -7.76 4.84
N ALA A 165 23.14 -8.35 4.74
CA ALA A 165 22.40 -8.88 5.89
C ALA A 165 22.97 -10.24 6.33
N SER A 166 23.17 -11.18 5.40
CA SER A 166 23.70 -12.50 5.69
C SER A 166 24.21 -13.21 4.43
N LYS A 167 24.85 -14.36 4.60
CA LYS A 167 25.16 -15.26 3.48
C LYS A 167 23.85 -15.80 2.90
N PRO A 168 23.75 -15.85 1.55
CA PRO A 168 22.61 -16.43 0.88
C PRO A 168 22.55 -17.95 1.08
N GLU A 169 21.40 -18.47 1.46
CA GLU A 169 21.15 -19.90 1.58
C GLU A 169 20.18 -20.33 0.48
N PRO A 170 20.51 -21.35 -0.32
CA PRO A 170 19.63 -21.77 -1.43
C PRO A 170 18.27 -22.22 -0.91
N VAL A 171 17.21 -21.81 -1.59
CA VAL A 171 15.83 -22.23 -1.31
C VAL A 171 15.09 -22.42 -2.62
N THR A 172 14.08 -23.29 -2.63
CA THR A 172 13.17 -23.47 -3.76
C THR A 172 11.73 -23.44 -3.25
N ILE A 173 10.90 -22.60 -3.87
CA ILE A 173 9.48 -22.47 -3.58
C ILE A 173 8.72 -22.80 -4.86
N ASP A 174 7.94 -23.87 -4.83
CA ASP A 174 7.15 -24.32 -5.99
C ASP A 174 7.94 -24.30 -7.31
N SER A 175 9.08 -24.97 -7.35
CA SER A 175 10.03 -24.99 -8.49
C SER A 175 10.67 -23.64 -8.86
N TRP A 176 10.48 -22.60 -8.06
CA TRP A 176 11.10 -21.28 -8.24
C TRP A 176 12.31 -21.14 -7.30
N SER A 177 13.49 -21.10 -7.86
CA SER A 177 14.74 -21.02 -7.07
C SER A 177 14.99 -19.60 -6.55
N GLY A 178 15.61 -19.52 -5.36
CA GLY A 178 15.97 -18.27 -4.74
C GLY A 178 16.97 -18.45 -3.61
N HIS A 179 17.06 -17.44 -2.75
CA HIS A 179 17.94 -17.45 -1.59
C HIS A 179 17.22 -16.91 -0.37
N LEU A 180 17.45 -17.58 0.77
CA LEU A 180 17.01 -17.13 2.08
C LEU A 180 18.12 -16.29 2.71
N PHE A 181 17.71 -15.18 3.33
CA PHE A 181 18.56 -14.27 4.09
C PHE A 181 18.02 -14.13 5.52
N THR A 182 18.93 -14.05 6.48
CA THR A 182 18.61 -13.84 7.90
C THR A 182 19.06 -12.45 8.33
N TYR A 183 18.10 -11.60 8.72
CA TYR A 183 18.36 -10.25 9.24
C TYR A 183 18.52 -10.24 10.76
N SER A 184 17.75 -11.09 11.44
CA SER A 184 17.83 -11.28 12.89
C SER A 184 17.23 -12.64 13.27
N ALA A 185 17.17 -12.95 14.56
CA ALA A 185 16.60 -14.20 15.07
C ALA A 185 15.10 -14.39 14.71
N GLY A 186 14.40 -13.33 14.32
CA GLY A 186 12.96 -13.38 13.99
C GLY A 186 12.60 -12.66 12.68
N ASP A 187 13.59 -12.23 11.90
CA ASP A 187 13.38 -11.52 10.64
C ASP A 187 14.14 -12.23 9.50
N PHE A 188 13.38 -12.73 8.54
CA PHE A 188 13.88 -13.51 7.42
C PHE A 188 13.30 -12.99 6.12
N ALA A 189 14.06 -13.11 5.03
CA ALA A 189 13.58 -12.85 3.70
C ALA A 189 13.98 -13.97 2.74
N VAL A 190 13.14 -14.26 1.77
CA VAL A 190 13.49 -15.08 0.62
C VAL A 190 13.39 -14.20 -0.62
N THR A 191 14.47 -14.11 -1.39
CA THR A 191 14.47 -13.44 -2.69
C THR A 191 14.52 -14.53 -3.77
N LEU A 192 13.42 -14.64 -4.53
CA LEU A 192 13.33 -15.54 -5.68
C LEU A 192 14.01 -14.92 -6.89
N ARG A 193 14.63 -15.75 -7.74
CA ARG A 193 15.31 -15.28 -8.95
C ARG A 193 14.33 -14.69 -9.96
N PRO A 194 14.80 -13.83 -10.88
CA PRO A 194 13.95 -13.31 -11.94
C PRO A 194 13.26 -14.42 -12.76
N ARG A 195 11.95 -14.23 -12.97
CA ARG A 195 11.09 -15.09 -13.78
C ARG A 195 9.91 -14.29 -14.32
N ASP A 196 9.56 -14.46 -15.58
CA ASP A 196 8.43 -13.78 -16.24
C ASP A 196 8.48 -12.24 -16.12
N GLY A 197 9.69 -11.64 -16.13
CA GLY A 197 9.91 -10.19 -16.06
C GLY A 197 9.92 -9.59 -14.66
N VAL A 198 9.74 -10.39 -13.60
CA VAL A 198 9.77 -9.97 -12.20
C VAL A 198 10.65 -10.86 -11.35
N PHE A 199 11.05 -10.35 -10.18
CA PHE A 199 11.51 -11.18 -9.07
C PHE A 199 10.64 -10.94 -7.83
N VAL A 200 10.67 -11.85 -6.88
CA VAL A 200 9.82 -11.83 -5.69
C VAL A 200 10.66 -11.84 -4.43
N GLU A 201 10.29 -11.02 -3.46
CA GLU A 201 10.74 -11.14 -2.08
C GLU A 201 9.57 -11.55 -1.18
N LEU A 202 9.75 -12.63 -0.39
CA LEU A 202 8.87 -12.97 0.73
C LEU A 202 9.58 -12.55 2.01
N ARG A 203 8.92 -11.75 2.85
CA ARG A 203 9.52 -11.24 4.07
C ARG A 203 8.61 -11.45 5.28
N THR A 204 9.22 -11.88 6.38
CA THR A 204 8.53 -11.99 7.66
C THR A 204 8.40 -10.62 8.32
N ARG A 205 7.30 -10.43 9.07
CA ARG A 205 7.13 -9.30 9.98
C ARG A 205 6.99 -9.86 11.40
N SER A 206 7.99 -9.72 12.23
CA SER A 206 8.04 -10.07 13.65
C SER A 206 7.55 -11.47 14.08
N ARG A 207 8.13 -12.01 15.17
CA ARG A 207 7.71 -13.24 15.88
C ARG A 207 7.86 -14.57 15.11
N TRP A 208 8.73 -14.61 14.12
CA TRP A 208 9.04 -15.85 13.42
C TRP A 208 10.22 -16.58 14.07
N THR A 209 10.21 -17.90 13.99
CA THR A 209 11.42 -18.71 14.11
C THR A 209 11.79 -19.19 12.72
N ARG A 210 13.07 -19.51 12.53
CA ARG A 210 13.53 -20.03 11.26
C ARG A 210 12.75 -21.28 10.83
N ASP A 211 12.57 -22.23 11.74
CA ASP A 211 11.86 -23.49 11.47
C ASP A 211 10.38 -23.24 11.05
N THR A 212 9.71 -22.28 11.66
CA THR A 212 8.32 -21.96 11.29
C THR A 212 8.25 -21.29 9.94
N PHE A 213 9.20 -20.42 9.61
CA PHE A 213 9.28 -19.79 8.30
C PHE A 213 9.60 -20.82 7.20
N GLU A 214 10.63 -21.65 7.38
CA GLU A 214 11.01 -22.67 6.40
C GLU A 214 9.87 -23.67 6.14
N ARG A 215 9.13 -24.08 7.17
CA ARG A 215 7.92 -24.91 6.97
C ARG A 215 6.86 -24.18 6.16
N LEU A 216 6.60 -22.89 6.45
CA LEU A 216 5.63 -22.15 5.68
C LEU A 216 6.01 -22.04 4.20
N LEU A 217 7.29 -21.89 3.89
CA LEU A 217 7.76 -21.80 2.50
C LEU A 217 7.42 -23.05 1.68
N THR A 218 7.26 -24.22 2.32
CA THR A 218 6.83 -25.46 1.63
C THR A 218 5.37 -25.43 1.22
N ASP A 219 4.55 -24.58 1.85
CA ASP A 219 3.14 -24.40 1.57
C ASP A 219 2.87 -23.21 0.63
N VAL A 220 3.89 -22.46 0.23
CA VAL A 220 3.74 -21.39 -0.75
C VAL A 220 3.72 -22.00 -2.15
N VAL A 221 2.66 -21.77 -2.88
CA VAL A 221 2.42 -22.37 -4.21
C VAL A 221 2.00 -21.29 -5.23
N ARG A 222 2.40 -21.50 -6.49
CA ARG A 222 1.93 -20.70 -7.62
C ARG A 222 0.60 -21.25 -8.12
N VAL A 223 -0.39 -20.39 -8.27
CA VAL A 223 -1.73 -20.78 -8.74
C VAL A 223 -2.09 -20.12 -10.07
N ASP A 224 -3.17 -20.56 -10.70
CA ASP A 224 -3.73 -19.86 -11.86
C ASP A 224 -4.40 -18.53 -11.46
N ALA A 225 -4.69 -17.69 -12.46
CA ALA A 225 -5.26 -16.37 -12.24
C ALA A 225 -6.63 -16.40 -11.55
N ARG A 226 -7.48 -17.39 -11.85
CA ARG A 226 -8.81 -17.51 -11.24
C ARG A 226 -8.73 -17.90 -9.77
N THR A 227 -7.89 -18.87 -9.46
CA THR A 227 -7.62 -19.30 -8.08
C THR A 227 -7.02 -18.15 -7.26
N TRP A 228 -6.11 -17.38 -7.85
CA TRP A 228 -5.53 -16.24 -7.19
C TRP A 228 -6.56 -15.15 -6.91
N LEU A 229 -7.37 -14.76 -7.91
CA LEU A 229 -8.45 -13.79 -7.74
C LEU A 229 -9.50 -14.22 -6.71
N ALA A 230 -9.81 -15.52 -6.64
CA ALA A 230 -10.77 -16.07 -5.68
C ALA A 230 -10.27 -16.02 -4.22
N ALA A 231 -8.94 -15.95 -4.02
CA ALA A 231 -8.34 -15.84 -2.70
C ALA A 231 -8.25 -14.38 -2.18
N LEU A 232 -8.52 -13.39 -3.04
CA LEU A 232 -8.49 -11.99 -2.65
C LEU A 232 -9.72 -11.62 -1.81
N PRO A 233 -9.59 -10.68 -0.86
CA PRO A 233 -10.72 -10.10 -0.16
C PRO A 233 -11.78 -9.51 -1.11
N ALA A 234 -13.04 -9.61 -0.76
CA ALA A 234 -14.16 -9.17 -1.61
C ALA A 234 -14.16 -7.66 -1.91
N GLU A 235 -13.56 -6.87 -1.03
CA GLU A 235 -13.38 -5.42 -1.15
C GLU A 235 -12.30 -5.01 -2.14
N VAL A 236 -11.43 -5.92 -2.57
CA VAL A 236 -10.37 -5.63 -3.55
C VAL A 236 -11.00 -5.20 -4.87
N VAL A 237 -10.56 -4.04 -5.37
CA VAL A 237 -11.02 -3.48 -6.64
C VAL A 237 -10.24 -4.12 -7.78
N THR A 238 -10.97 -4.74 -8.69
CA THR A 238 -10.42 -5.34 -9.92
C THR A 238 -10.70 -4.44 -11.12
N PRO A 239 -10.00 -4.56 -12.25
CA PRO A 239 -10.15 -3.67 -13.41
C PRO A 239 -11.57 -3.45 -13.90
N ASP A 240 -12.43 -4.46 -13.82
CA ASP A 240 -13.84 -4.36 -14.19
C ASP A 240 -14.70 -3.57 -13.20
N ARG A 241 -14.22 -3.34 -11.98
CA ARG A 241 -14.90 -2.55 -10.94
C ARG A 241 -14.41 -1.11 -10.86
N VAL A 242 -13.25 -0.79 -11.45
CA VAL A 242 -12.59 0.52 -11.33
C VAL A 242 -13.55 1.68 -11.63
N ALA A 243 -14.31 1.62 -12.73
CA ALA A 243 -15.19 2.73 -13.11
C ALA A 243 -16.30 2.97 -12.08
N ALA A 244 -16.91 1.91 -11.54
CA ALA A 244 -17.96 2.01 -10.55
C ALA A 244 -17.42 2.50 -9.20
N GLU A 245 -16.32 1.95 -8.75
CA GLU A 245 -15.69 2.32 -7.47
C GLU A 245 -15.09 3.74 -7.52
N ALA A 246 -14.51 4.15 -8.66
CA ALA A 246 -14.05 5.52 -8.86
C ALA A 246 -15.21 6.53 -8.82
N ALA A 247 -16.35 6.22 -9.44
CA ALA A 247 -17.55 7.07 -9.37
C ALA A 247 -18.06 7.22 -7.92
N ILE A 248 -17.97 6.17 -7.10
CA ILE A 248 -18.34 6.22 -5.68
C ILE A 248 -17.34 7.06 -4.89
N ALA A 249 -16.03 6.83 -5.10
CA ALA A 249 -14.97 7.55 -4.40
C ALA A 249 -14.97 9.05 -4.71
N LEU A 250 -15.29 9.41 -5.94
CA LEU A 250 -15.27 10.80 -6.44
C LEU A 250 -16.63 11.51 -6.38
N ALA A 251 -17.65 10.92 -5.77
CA ALA A 251 -19.01 11.46 -5.77
C ALA A 251 -19.13 12.88 -5.16
N ASP A 252 -18.27 13.24 -4.21
CA ASP A 252 -18.21 14.54 -3.54
C ASP A 252 -16.91 15.31 -3.84
N VAL A 253 -16.13 14.86 -4.81
CA VAL A 253 -14.85 15.43 -5.18
C VAL A 253 -15.01 16.34 -6.41
N PRO A 254 -14.64 17.63 -6.33
CA PRO A 254 -14.61 18.49 -7.51
C PRO A 254 -13.56 17.99 -8.50
N LEU A 255 -13.98 17.75 -9.73
CA LEU A 255 -13.10 17.26 -10.79
C LEU A 255 -12.46 18.40 -11.58
N PRO A 256 -11.17 18.30 -11.97
CA PRO A 256 -10.53 19.28 -12.83
C PRO A 256 -11.21 19.36 -14.20
N PRO A 257 -11.08 20.50 -14.90
CA PRO A 257 -11.57 20.62 -16.27
C PRO A 257 -10.99 19.49 -17.14
N ARG A 258 -11.88 18.79 -17.86
CA ARG A 258 -11.51 17.68 -18.78
C ARG A 258 -10.92 16.45 -18.08
N PHE A 259 -11.12 16.29 -16.79
CA PHE A 259 -10.73 15.05 -16.11
C PHE A 259 -11.55 13.87 -16.66
N ASP A 260 -10.86 12.85 -17.13
CA ASP A 260 -11.51 11.66 -17.69
C ASP A 260 -11.42 10.49 -16.70
N ILE A 261 -12.55 10.17 -16.08
CA ILE A 261 -12.64 9.01 -15.16
C ILE A 261 -12.32 7.70 -15.90
N ALA A 262 -12.61 7.61 -17.21
CA ALA A 262 -12.30 6.41 -17.97
C ALA A 262 -10.78 6.17 -18.11
N ALA A 263 -9.98 7.22 -18.01
CA ALA A 263 -8.52 7.11 -17.99
C ALA A 263 -8.01 6.33 -16.75
N LEU A 264 -8.80 6.24 -15.67
CA LEU A 264 -8.46 5.42 -14.48
C LEU A 264 -8.53 3.90 -14.75
N GLY A 265 -9.00 3.47 -15.93
CA GLY A 265 -9.09 2.06 -16.30
C GLY A 265 -7.78 1.28 -16.31
N HIS A 266 -6.62 1.99 -16.23
CA HIS A 266 -5.30 1.36 -16.11
C HIS A 266 -4.98 0.90 -14.67
N ILE A 267 -5.73 1.36 -13.65
CA ILE A 267 -5.57 0.93 -12.27
C ILE A 267 -5.76 -0.58 -12.20
N GLY A 268 -4.75 -1.26 -11.68
CA GLY A 268 -4.73 -2.72 -11.59
C GLY A 268 -5.61 -3.28 -10.46
N ILE A 269 -5.09 -4.28 -9.77
CA ILE A 269 -5.78 -4.92 -8.65
C ILE A 269 -5.28 -4.30 -7.36
N ASN A 270 -6.19 -3.65 -6.62
CA ASN A 270 -5.84 -2.88 -5.42
C ASN A 270 -6.85 -3.10 -4.30
N ASP A 271 -6.37 -3.11 -3.05
CA ASP A 271 -7.25 -2.93 -1.91
C ASP A 271 -7.87 -1.52 -1.88
N PRO A 272 -8.94 -1.28 -1.09
CA PRO A 272 -9.64 0.00 -1.11
C PRO A 272 -8.78 1.20 -0.75
N TYR A 273 -7.76 1.03 0.12
CA TYR A 273 -6.86 2.13 0.49
C TYR A 273 -5.97 2.53 -0.69
N GLN A 274 -5.31 1.56 -1.30
CA GLN A 274 -4.43 1.80 -2.44
C GLN A 274 -5.22 2.28 -3.66
N PHE A 275 -6.41 1.73 -3.88
CA PHE A 275 -7.32 2.24 -4.92
C PHE A 275 -7.69 3.72 -4.68
N GLY A 276 -8.02 4.08 -3.45
CA GLY A 276 -8.29 5.47 -3.07
C GLY A 276 -7.08 6.38 -3.30
N THR A 277 -5.87 5.90 -3.02
CA THR A 277 -4.60 6.60 -3.27
C THR A 277 -4.45 6.93 -4.77
N GLU A 278 -4.61 5.94 -5.64
CA GLU A 278 -4.50 6.10 -7.09
C GLU A 278 -5.53 7.08 -7.65
N VAL A 279 -6.80 6.91 -7.25
CA VAL A 279 -7.90 7.75 -7.75
C VAL A 279 -7.76 9.20 -7.28
N THR A 280 -7.50 9.43 -5.99
CA THR A 280 -7.34 10.78 -5.45
C THR A 280 -6.04 11.43 -5.91
N GLY A 281 -4.97 10.65 -6.04
CA GLY A 281 -3.69 11.10 -6.61
C GLY A 281 -3.87 11.63 -8.02
N SER A 282 -4.55 10.88 -8.90
CA SER A 282 -4.85 11.32 -10.27
C SER A 282 -5.61 12.65 -10.30
N VAL A 283 -6.62 12.84 -9.44
CA VAL A 283 -7.36 14.11 -9.32
C VAL A 283 -6.46 15.22 -8.80
N GLY A 284 -5.63 14.94 -7.78
CA GLY A 284 -4.68 15.87 -7.22
C GLY A 284 -3.65 16.35 -8.24
N CYS A 285 -3.06 15.42 -9.00
CA CYS A 285 -2.12 15.70 -10.09
C CYS A 285 -2.74 16.64 -11.14
N ALA A 286 -3.96 16.34 -11.55
CA ALA A 286 -4.65 17.14 -12.56
C ALA A 286 -5.00 18.56 -12.03
N TRP A 287 -5.42 18.71 -10.77
CA TRP A 287 -5.65 20.02 -10.16
C TRP A 287 -4.36 20.82 -9.95
N VAL A 288 -3.27 20.20 -9.50
CA VAL A 288 -1.97 20.88 -9.36
C VAL A 288 -1.46 21.33 -10.73
N SER A 289 -1.62 20.49 -11.76
CA SER A 289 -1.25 20.84 -13.15
C SER A 289 -2.07 22.03 -13.65
N GLU A 290 -3.36 22.09 -13.41
CA GLU A 290 -4.22 23.21 -13.78
C GLU A 290 -3.84 24.48 -13.01
N TRP A 291 -3.56 24.39 -11.71
CA TRP A 291 -3.08 25.50 -10.91
C TRP A 291 -1.77 26.09 -11.45
N LEU A 292 -0.79 25.22 -11.77
CA LEU A 292 0.49 25.64 -12.37
C LEU A 292 0.30 26.28 -13.75
N ARG A 293 -0.59 25.75 -14.59
CA ARG A 293 -0.95 26.32 -15.88
C ARG A 293 -1.55 27.73 -15.70
N ALA A 294 -2.56 27.85 -14.83
CA ALA A 294 -3.25 29.10 -14.57
C ALA A 294 -2.29 30.18 -14.06
N LYS A 295 -1.43 29.82 -13.12
CA LYS A 295 -0.39 30.70 -12.57
C LYS A 295 0.57 31.22 -13.65
N ARG A 296 1.00 30.34 -14.55
CA ARG A 296 1.94 30.72 -15.64
C ARG A 296 1.35 31.70 -16.63
N ILE A 297 0.05 31.63 -16.92
CA ILE A 297 -0.60 32.48 -17.92
C ILE A 297 -1.40 33.66 -17.30
N GLY A 298 -1.41 33.77 -15.98
CA GLY A 298 -2.15 34.85 -15.28
C GLY A 298 -3.68 34.67 -15.30
N ASP A 299 -4.19 33.42 -15.31
CA ASP A 299 -5.62 33.11 -15.25
C ASP A 299 -6.06 33.02 -13.79
N ASP A 300 -6.39 34.15 -13.18
CA ASP A 300 -6.76 34.25 -11.78
C ASP A 300 -8.03 33.45 -11.42
N ALA A 301 -8.96 33.33 -12.37
CA ALA A 301 -10.20 32.58 -12.14
C ALA A 301 -9.92 31.07 -12.03
N ALA A 302 -9.14 30.52 -12.96
CA ALA A 302 -8.73 29.11 -12.93
C ALA A 302 -7.79 28.81 -11.75
N LEU A 303 -6.90 29.77 -11.42
CA LEU A 303 -6.02 29.65 -10.25
C LEU A 303 -6.82 29.52 -8.95
N LYS A 304 -7.82 30.39 -8.79
CA LYS A 304 -8.71 30.34 -7.63
C LYS A 304 -9.52 29.04 -7.60
N GLN A 305 -10.08 28.63 -8.73
CA GLN A 305 -10.86 27.38 -8.83
C GLN A 305 -10.04 26.17 -8.40
N ALA A 306 -8.79 26.04 -8.90
CA ALA A 306 -7.92 24.94 -8.54
C ALA A 306 -7.51 24.95 -7.05
N SER A 307 -7.23 26.14 -6.51
CA SER A 307 -6.93 26.32 -5.08
C SER A 307 -8.13 25.93 -4.20
N ASP A 308 -9.33 26.40 -4.52
CA ASP A 308 -10.55 26.08 -3.77
C ASP A 308 -10.87 24.58 -3.85
N ALA A 309 -10.71 23.96 -5.01
CA ALA A 309 -10.94 22.54 -5.21
C ALA A 309 -10.00 21.69 -4.35
N LEU A 310 -8.69 21.96 -4.39
CA LEU A 310 -7.71 21.25 -3.57
C LEU A 310 -7.95 21.50 -2.08
N LEU A 311 -8.21 22.74 -1.66
CA LEU A 311 -8.52 23.05 -0.25
C LEU A 311 -9.78 22.32 0.24
N SER A 312 -10.76 22.08 -0.64
CA SER A 312 -11.97 21.33 -0.30
C SER A 312 -11.68 19.86 0.04
N SER A 313 -10.48 19.34 -0.29
CA SER A 313 -10.06 17.96 0.00
C SER A 313 -10.13 17.60 1.47
N HIS A 314 -10.00 18.59 2.36
CA HIS A 314 -10.25 18.41 3.80
C HIS A 314 -11.69 17.98 4.14
N LYS A 315 -12.59 17.94 3.15
CA LYS A 315 -13.99 17.50 3.29
C LYS A 315 -14.31 16.28 2.43
N TRP A 316 -13.38 15.81 1.60
CA TRP A 316 -13.64 14.66 0.72
C TRP A 316 -13.81 13.40 1.56
N ARG A 317 -14.94 12.76 1.38
CA ARG A 317 -15.30 11.54 2.14
C ARG A 317 -14.25 10.43 1.96
N VAL A 318 -13.75 10.25 0.75
CA VAL A 318 -12.75 9.22 0.43
C VAL A 318 -11.48 9.40 1.27
N LEU A 319 -10.94 10.61 1.39
CA LEU A 319 -9.75 10.86 2.20
C LEU A 319 -10.01 10.63 3.70
N HIS A 320 -11.18 11.02 4.21
CA HIS A 320 -11.55 10.73 5.60
C HIS A 320 -11.68 9.23 5.87
N GLN A 321 -12.22 8.45 4.93
CA GLN A 321 -12.32 6.99 5.06
C GLN A 321 -10.94 6.30 5.03
N MET A 322 -9.95 6.94 4.44
CA MET A 322 -8.57 6.43 4.36
C MET A 322 -7.73 6.80 5.58
N ASN A 323 -8.09 7.85 6.31
CA ASN A 323 -7.27 8.46 7.37
C ASN A 323 -6.92 7.51 8.53
N ASP A 324 -7.80 6.56 8.84
CA ASP A 324 -7.55 5.55 9.89
C ASP A 324 -6.68 4.36 9.40
N LYS A 325 -6.33 4.35 8.09
CA LYS A 325 -5.66 3.22 7.44
C LYS A 325 -4.22 3.53 7.00
N GLY A 326 -3.85 4.81 6.90
CA GLY A 326 -2.50 5.24 6.52
C GLY A 326 -2.42 6.74 6.27
N ASP A 327 -1.22 7.23 6.00
CA ASP A 327 -0.83 8.64 6.00
C ASP A 327 -1.13 9.37 4.67
N TRP A 328 -1.73 8.71 3.69
CA TRP A 328 -2.02 9.33 2.40
C TRP A 328 -2.85 10.62 2.50
N PRO A 329 -3.91 10.70 3.32
CA PRO A 329 -4.70 11.91 3.44
C PRO A 329 -3.86 13.10 3.91
N GLU A 330 -2.96 12.91 4.88
CA GLU A 330 -2.08 13.97 5.37
C GLU A 330 -1.11 14.45 4.30
N VAL A 331 -0.56 13.54 3.50
CA VAL A 331 0.29 13.88 2.35
C VAL A 331 -0.49 14.72 1.34
N PHE A 332 -1.71 14.31 1.00
CA PHE A 332 -2.58 15.03 0.07
C PHE A 332 -2.93 16.42 0.60
N TRP A 333 -3.39 16.53 1.84
CA TRP A 333 -3.76 17.79 2.48
C TRP A 333 -2.58 18.74 2.59
N GLY A 334 -1.39 18.25 2.91
CA GLY A 334 -0.17 19.06 2.94
C GLY A 334 0.18 19.68 1.58
N ILE A 335 -0.13 19.02 0.47
CA ILE A 335 0.02 19.56 -0.89
C ILE A 335 -1.09 20.58 -1.18
N ALA A 336 -2.34 20.26 -0.84
CA ALA A 336 -3.48 21.12 -1.01
C ALA A 336 -3.33 22.47 -0.29
N ASP A 337 -2.84 22.44 0.94
CA ASP A 337 -2.61 23.63 1.77
C ASP A 337 -1.51 24.54 1.18
N LYS A 338 -0.42 23.96 0.64
CA LYS A 338 0.62 24.72 -0.05
C LYS A 338 0.07 25.43 -1.28
N VAL A 339 -0.74 24.74 -2.08
CA VAL A 339 -1.39 25.33 -3.27
C VAL A 339 -2.36 26.44 -2.86
N ALA A 340 -3.17 26.23 -1.83
CA ALA A 340 -4.11 27.23 -1.32
C ALA A 340 -3.40 28.48 -0.78
N ALA A 341 -2.21 28.31 -0.19
CA ALA A 341 -1.33 29.42 0.25
C ALA A 341 -0.59 30.12 -0.91
N GLY A 342 -0.85 29.75 -2.17
CA GLY A 342 -0.19 30.30 -3.36
C GLY A 342 1.23 29.82 -3.58
N THR A 343 1.69 28.82 -2.83
CA THR A 343 3.05 28.26 -2.88
C THR A 343 3.08 27.05 -3.82
N PRO A 344 3.98 27.02 -4.83
CA PRO A 344 4.15 25.82 -5.65
C PRO A 344 4.54 24.62 -4.80
N PRO A 345 3.80 23.51 -4.89
CA PRO A 345 4.10 22.32 -4.10
C PRO A 345 5.31 21.58 -4.71
N THR A 346 6.48 21.68 -4.07
CA THR A 346 7.67 20.91 -4.47
C THR A 346 7.49 19.44 -4.15
N GLY A 347 7.97 18.56 -5.04
CA GLY A 347 7.93 17.10 -4.82
C GLY A 347 6.54 16.46 -4.97
N TYR A 348 5.53 17.22 -5.41
CA TYR A 348 4.16 16.71 -5.54
C TYR A 348 4.05 15.54 -6.54
N VAL A 349 4.90 15.53 -7.57
CA VAL A 349 4.90 14.47 -8.60
C VAL A 349 5.12 13.12 -7.95
N GLN A 350 6.18 12.97 -7.15
CA GLN A 350 6.44 11.73 -6.42
C GLN A 350 5.42 11.49 -5.30
N ALA A 351 5.04 12.54 -4.58
CA ALA A 351 4.15 12.41 -3.43
C ALA A 351 2.72 12.01 -3.82
N LEU A 352 2.21 12.46 -4.98
CA LEU A 352 0.88 12.10 -5.48
C LEU A 352 0.91 10.95 -6.50
N GLY A 353 2.09 10.47 -6.91
CA GLY A 353 2.21 9.46 -7.96
C GLY A 353 1.83 9.99 -9.35
N CYS A 354 2.18 11.26 -9.65
CA CYS A 354 1.92 11.82 -10.98
C CYS A 354 2.88 11.24 -12.03
N ASP A 355 2.38 10.97 -13.23
CA ASP A 355 3.15 10.57 -14.42
C ASP A 355 3.90 11.76 -15.06
#